data_a8320c80a7e8df220cad9f6e14099079
#
_entry.id   a8320c80a7e8df220cad9f6e14099079
#
_cell.length_a   1.000
_cell.length_b   1.000
_cell.length_c   1.000
_cell.angle_alpha   90.00
_cell.angle_beta   90.00
_cell.angle_gamma   90.00
#
_symmetry.space_group_name_H-M   'P 1'
#
loop_
_entity.id
_entity.type
_entity.pdbx_description
1 polymer ?
#
loop_
_entity_poly.entity_id
_entity_poly.type
_entity_poly.pdbx_seq_one_letter_code
_entity_poly.pdbx_strand_id
1 'polypeptide(L)'
;MFKKFVASLSAGLILATGAVSTAQAGNMSGAGATFPAPLYAKWAETYKATTGIGLNYQAIGSGGGIKQIKAKTVDFGASDKPLKPAELAASGLYQFPTVMGGVVPIVNLPGIKPGQIKLTGALLGEIFMGNIRKWNDPRIAGLNRGVKLPPLPITVVHRSDGSGTSFLFTSYLAMKNRTWATKVGASDAVSWPTGIGGKGNDGVSAFVKQTMGSIGYVEYAYAKQNRATFLLLQNKAGQFVAPAAGNFAAAAAGAQWAKAPGNYLLLLDQPGAKAWPITGATFVLVYRNQVNAATGASVLKFFDWAYKAGDASAMQLDYVPLPAPVKALVRKQWIASVKAGGKPVYVAR
;
A
#
# COMPACT_ATOMS: atom_id res chain seq x y z
N MET A 1 84.57 35.99 -25.51
CA MET A 1 83.28 36.47 -25.99
C MET A 1 82.18 35.74 -25.26
N PHE A 2 81.61 36.34 -24.21
CA PHE A 2 80.56 35.74 -23.40
C PHE A 2 79.17 36.29 -23.81
N LYS A 3 78.27 35.44 -24.28
CA LYS A 3 76.86 35.80 -24.51
C LYS A 3 76.06 35.45 -23.30
N LYS A 4 75.45 36.44 -22.66
CA LYS A 4 74.51 36.31 -21.56
C LYS A 4 73.15 35.88 -22.11
N PHE A 5 72.64 34.78 -21.60
CA PHE A 5 71.23 34.38 -21.77
C PHE A 5 70.40 34.95 -20.61
N VAL A 6 69.40 35.75 -20.95
CA VAL A 6 68.39 36.24 -20.02
C VAL A 6 67.23 35.25 -20.11
N ALA A 7 66.91 34.55 -18.98
CA ALA A 7 65.76 33.71 -18.86
C ALA A 7 64.57 34.50 -18.27
N SER A 8 63.53 34.70 -19.08
CA SER A 8 62.30 35.31 -18.64
C SER A 8 61.44 34.25 -17.94
N LEU A 9 61.15 34.44 -16.66
CA LEU A 9 60.20 33.59 -15.85
C LEU A 9 58.80 34.15 -16.10
N SER A 10 57.94 33.39 -16.84
CA SER A 10 56.50 33.65 -16.96
C SER A 10 55.77 32.89 -15.87
N ALA A 11 55.26 33.60 -14.85
CA ALA A 11 54.39 33.01 -13.81
C ALA A 11 53.01 32.78 -14.38
N GLY A 12 52.68 31.54 -14.71
CA GLY A 12 51.34 31.12 -15.09
C GLY A 12 50.46 30.99 -13.87
N LEU A 13 49.46 31.86 -13.77
CA LEU A 13 48.38 31.78 -12.73
C LEU A 13 47.41 30.69 -13.12
N ILE A 14 47.49 29.50 -12.50
CA ILE A 14 46.51 28.41 -12.68
C ILE A 14 45.30 28.75 -11.83
N LEU A 15 44.25 29.24 -12.46
CA LEU A 15 42.90 29.31 -11.87
C LEU A 15 42.35 27.88 -11.74
N ALA A 16 42.43 27.30 -10.53
CA ALA A 16 41.74 26.06 -10.19
C ALA A 16 40.24 26.35 -10.11
N THR A 17 39.53 26.17 -11.22
CA THR A 17 38.06 26.08 -11.20
C THR A 17 37.66 24.80 -10.46
N GLY A 18 37.33 24.92 -9.18
CA GLY A 18 36.77 23.85 -8.39
C GLY A 18 35.44 23.42 -9.02
N ALA A 19 35.45 22.31 -9.76
CA ALA A 19 34.23 21.64 -10.18
C ALA A 19 33.49 21.19 -8.92
N VAL A 20 32.43 21.92 -8.55
CA VAL A 20 31.48 21.46 -7.55
C VAL A 20 30.79 20.23 -8.15
N SER A 21 31.32 19.05 -7.84
CA SER A 21 30.63 17.79 -8.13
C SER A 21 29.28 17.81 -7.40
N THR A 22 28.22 18.17 -8.12
CA THR A 22 26.88 17.90 -7.65
C THR A 22 26.76 16.37 -7.52
N ALA A 23 26.83 15.87 -6.30
CA ALA A 23 26.55 14.46 -6.03
C ALA A 23 25.17 14.16 -6.63
N GLN A 24 25.14 13.49 -7.76
CA GLN A 24 23.90 13.07 -8.42
C GLN A 24 23.24 12.11 -7.45
N ALA A 25 22.06 12.48 -6.96
CA ALA A 25 21.30 11.61 -6.08
C ALA A 25 21.08 10.27 -6.80
N GLY A 26 21.65 9.20 -6.26
CA GLY A 26 21.53 7.86 -6.83
C GLY A 26 20.06 7.40 -6.87
N ASN A 27 19.80 6.36 -7.65
CA ASN A 27 18.48 5.74 -7.68
C ASN A 27 18.09 5.29 -6.26
N MET A 28 16.82 5.53 -5.89
CA MET A 28 16.27 5.10 -4.61
C MET A 28 15.84 3.63 -4.68
N SER A 29 15.96 2.93 -3.55
CA SER A 29 15.48 1.55 -3.37
C SER A 29 14.34 1.51 -2.36
N GLY A 30 13.28 0.79 -2.69
CA GLY A 30 12.15 0.54 -1.80
C GLY A 30 11.63 -0.87 -1.93
N ALA A 31 11.04 -1.40 -0.87
CA ALA A 31 10.41 -2.71 -0.94
C ALA A 31 9.18 -2.80 -0.03
N GLY A 32 8.24 -3.67 -0.38
CA GLY A 32 7.12 -3.96 0.51
C GLY A 32 5.79 -4.24 -0.18
N ALA A 33 4.76 -3.59 0.32
CA ALA A 33 3.39 -3.84 -0.06
C ALA A 33 3.14 -3.90 -1.56
N THR A 34 2.41 -4.92 -2.01
CA THR A 34 1.94 -4.99 -3.40
C THR A 34 0.72 -4.09 -3.63
N PHE A 35 0.03 -3.69 -2.57
CA PHE A 35 -1.14 -2.80 -2.61
C PHE A 35 -0.87 -1.53 -3.45
N PRO A 36 0.16 -0.70 -3.17
CA PRO A 36 0.43 0.53 -3.92
C PRO A 36 1.28 0.31 -5.18
N ALA A 37 1.72 -0.92 -5.48
CA ALA A 37 2.74 -1.16 -6.50
C ALA A 37 2.37 -0.63 -7.90
N PRO A 38 1.12 -0.76 -8.41
CA PRO A 38 0.75 -0.16 -9.69
C PRO A 38 0.93 1.36 -9.71
N LEU A 39 0.56 2.03 -8.61
CA LEU A 39 0.71 3.47 -8.48
C LEU A 39 2.16 3.90 -8.29
N TYR A 40 2.93 3.18 -7.46
CA TYR A 40 4.34 3.49 -7.25
C TYR A 40 5.16 3.32 -8.53
N ALA A 41 4.84 2.35 -9.37
CA ALA A 41 5.43 2.20 -10.69
C ALA A 41 5.14 3.42 -11.58
N LYS A 42 3.88 3.90 -11.61
CA LYS A 42 3.49 5.09 -12.37
C LYS A 42 4.15 6.36 -11.84
N TRP A 43 4.21 6.53 -10.52
CA TRP A 43 4.92 7.65 -9.90
C TRP A 43 6.42 7.60 -10.19
N ALA A 44 7.06 6.42 -10.12
CA ALA A 44 8.48 6.26 -10.41
C ALA A 44 8.83 6.62 -11.85
N GLU A 45 8.02 6.17 -12.82
CA GLU A 45 8.15 6.52 -14.24
C GLU A 45 8.11 8.05 -14.43
N THR A 46 7.06 8.70 -13.94
CA THR A 46 6.84 10.14 -14.11
C THR A 46 7.91 10.97 -13.37
N TYR A 47 8.28 10.55 -12.15
CA TYR A 47 9.31 11.21 -11.36
C TYR A 47 10.69 11.14 -12.03
N LYS A 48 11.04 9.97 -12.58
CA LYS A 48 12.28 9.79 -13.34
C LYS A 48 12.31 10.67 -14.59
N ALA A 49 11.21 10.76 -15.33
CA ALA A 49 11.12 11.61 -16.51
C ALA A 49 11.32 13.11 -16.20
N THR A 50 10.88 13.56 -15.00
CA THR A 50 10.96 14.98 -14.61
C THR A 50 12.24 15.35 -13.85
N THR A 51 12.87 14.39 -13.15
CA THR A 51 14.00 14.68 -12.25
C THR A 51 15.29 13.94 -12.61
N GLY A 52 15.23 12.94 -13.47
CA GLY A 52 16.32 12.01 -13.76
C GLY A 52 16.57 10.96 -12.65
N ILE A 53 15.86 11.03 -11.49
CA ILE A 53 16.09 10.16 -10.35
C ILE A 53 15.13 8.96 -10.44
N GLY A 54 15.67 7.74 -10.45
CA GLY A 54 14.88 6.50 -10.50
C GLY A 54 14.50 5.98 -9.12
N LEU A 55 13.45 5.17 -9.11
CA LEU A 55 13.04 4.35 -7.98
C LEU A 55 13.01 2.89 -8.41
N ASN A 56 13.75 2.03 -7.69
CA ASN A 56 13.62 0.58 -7.77
C ASN A 56 12.73 0.12 -6.60
N TYR A 57 11.46 -0.18 -6.88
CA TYR A 57 10.51 -0.67 -5.89
C TYR A 57 10.22 -2.15 -6.08
N GLN A 58 10.49 -2.95 -5.04
CA GLN A 58 10.24 -4.38 -5.04
C GLN A 58 8.93 -4.71 -4.30
N ALA A 59 7.90 -5.11 -5.05
CA ALA A 59 6.58 -5.47 -4.53
C ALA A 59 6.60 -6.91 -3.97
N ILE A 60 7.14 -7.09 -2.76
CA ILE A 60 7.37 -8.39 -2.10
C ILE A 60 6.46 -8.68 -0.90
N GLY A 61 5.42 -7.84 -0.71
CA GLY A 61 4.51 -7.89 0.42
C GLY A 61 4.98 -7.05 1.61
N SER A 62 4.02 -6.58 2.42
CA SER A 62 4.27 -5.70 3.57
C SER A 62 5.26 -6.29 4.57
N GLY A 63 5.12 -7.58 4.89
CA GLY A 63 6.05 -8.27 5.78
C GLY A 63 7.49 -8.29 5.25
N GLY A 64 7.67 -8.47 3.94
CA GLY A 64 8.97 -8.38 3.26
C GLY A 64 9.56 -6.98 3.37
N GLY A 65 8.75 -5.93 3.11
CA GLY A 65 9.16 -4.54 3.23
C GLY A 65 9.59 -4.15 4.65
N ILE A 66 8.81 -4.56 5.66
CA ILE A 66 9.16 -4.33 7.08
C ILE A 66 10.47 -5.03 7.43
N LYS A 67 10.69 -6.27 6.96
CA LYS A 67 11.95 -6.99 7.20
C LYS A 67 13.13 -6.29 6.53
N GLN A 68 13.00 -5.88 5.27
CA GLN A 68 14.09 -5.23 4.53
C GLN A 68 14.47 -3.86 5.11
N ILE A 69 13.47 -3.02 5.46
CA ILE A 69 13.81 -1.73 6.09
C ILE A 69 14.49 -1.95 7.46
N LYS A 70 14.01 -2.88 8.28
CA LYS A 70 14.68 -3.21 9.55
C LYS A 70 16.10 -3.76 9.37
N ALA A 71 16.35 -4.49 8.28
CA ALA A 71 17.67 -5.01 7.91
C ALA A 71 18.57 -3.97 7.20
N LYS A 72 18.08 -2.76 6.96
CA LYS A 72 18.80 -1.66 6.26
C LYS A 72 19.22 -2.01 4.83
N THR A 73 18.47 -2.87 4.14
CA THR A 73 18.75 -3.30 2.77
C THR A 73 18.03 -2.46 1.70
N VAL A 74 17.15 -1.56 2.12
CA VAL A 74 16.43 -0.61 1.28
C VAL A 74 16.35 0.77 1.95
N ASP A 75 16.13 1.80 1.16
CA ASP A 75 16.04 3.18 1.65
C ASP A 75 14.68 3.46 2.31
N PHE A 76 13.62 2.74 1.89
CA PHE A 76 12.32 2.75 2.54
C PHE A 76 11.60 1.42 2.44
N GLY A 77 10.77 1.12 3.43
CA GLY A 77 9.80 0.04 3.39
C GLY A 77 8.40 0.56 3.08
N ALA A 78 7.51 -0.29 2.55
CA ALA A 78 6.10 0.04 2.40
C ALA A 78 5.22 -1.07 2.98
N SER A 79 4.15 -0.68 3.69
CA SER A 79 3.25 -1.61 4.38
C SER A 79 1.83 -1.06 4.48
N ASP A 80 0.82 -1.90 4.19
CA ASP A 80 -0.58 -1.58 4.46
C ASP A 80 -1.00 -2.01 5.88
N LYS A 81 -0.10 -2.69 6.60
CA LYS A 81 -0.17 -2.89 8.03
C LYS A 81 0.68 -1.82 8.71
N PRO A 82 0.10 -0.77 9.31
CA PRO A 82 0.87 0.20 10.07
C PRO A 82 1.53 -0.46 11.27
N LEU A 83 2.76 -0.03 11.59
CA LEU A 83 3.44 -0.43 12.81
C LEU A 83 2.90 0.39 13.99
N LYS A 84 2.75 -0.26 15.14
CA LYS A 84 2.36 0.44 16.38
C LYS A 84 3.48 1.40 16.83
N PRO A 85 3.15 2.48 17.58
CA PRO A 85 4.15 3.43 18.05
C PRO A 85 5.33 2.80 18.78
N ALA A 86 5.09 1.77 19.60
CA ALA A 86 6.14 1.04 20.32
C ALA A 86 7.06 0.25 19.33
N GLU A 87 6.50 -0.36 18.28
CA GLU A 87 7.29 -1.07 17.26
C GLU A 87 8.16 -0.10 16.44
N LEU A 88 7.62 1.08 16.11
CA LEU A 88 8.36 2.15 15.44
C LEU A 88 9.53 2.64 16.29
N ALA A 89 9.27 2.89 17.57
CA ALA A 89 10.30 3.35 18.51
C ALA A 89 11.42 2.31 18.69
N ALA A 90 11.06 1.05 18.92
CA ALA A 90 12.01 -0.06 19.07
C ALA A 90 12.89 -0.28 17.83
N SER A 91 12.37 0.05 16.63
CA SER A 91 13.10 -0.11 15.36
C SER A 91 13.78 1.18 14.90
N GLY A 92 13.64 2.31 15.60
CA GLY A 92 14.15 3.61 15.16
C GLY A 92 13.48 4.11 13.87
N LEU A 93 12.25 3.64 13.58
CA LEU A 93 11.52 3.96 12.35
C LEU A 93 10.48 5.06 12.58
N TYR A 94 10.18 5.76 11.52
CA TYR A 94 9.05 6.65 11.36
C TYR A 94 8.20 6.15 10.20
N GLN A 95 6.88 6.24 10.31
CA GLN A 95 5.97 5.91 9.21
C GLN A 95 5.04 7.06 8.87
N PHE A 96 4.61 7.10 7.60
CA PHE A 96 3.63 8.06 7.11
C PHE A 96 2.76 7.45 6.01
N PRO A 97 1.46 7.80 5.92
CA PRO A 97 0.58 7.32 4.86
C PRO A 97 0.95 7.93 3.51
N THR A 98 0.66 7.23 2.42
CA THR A 98 0.91 7.73 1.05
C THR A 98 -0.35 7.79 0.20
N VAL A 99 -1.16 6.76 0.22
CA VAL A 99 -2.35 6.61 -0.60
C VAL A 99 -3.33 5.67 0.10
N MET A 100 -4.62 5.79 -0.19
CA MET A 100 -5.68 4.92 0.31
C MET A 100 -6.32 4.15 -0.83
N GLY A 101 -6.96 3.02 -0.53
CA GLY A 101 -7.65 2.17 -1.50
C GLY A 101 -8.50 1.10 -0.81
N GLY A 102 -9.12 0.24 -1.59
CA GLY A 102 -10.00 -0.82 -1.09
C GLY A 102 -9.45 -2.22 -1.29
N VAL A 103 -9.59 -3.07 -0.27
CA VAL A 103 -9.45 -4.52 -0.42
C VAL A 103 -10.79 -5.10 -0.87
N VAL A 104 -10.77 -5.85 -1.97
CA VAL A 104 -11.98 -6.26 -2.69
C VAL A 104 -12.01 -7.77 -2.85
N PRO A 105 -13.08 -8.45 -2.38
CA PRO A 105 -13.31 -9.83 -2.72
C PRO A 105 -13.61 -9.98 -4.21
N ILE A 106 -12.91 -10.90 -4.87
CA ILE A 106 -13.07 -11.25 -6.28
C ILE A 106 -13.39 -12.72 -6.44
N VAL A 107 -14.14 -13.07 -7.50
CA VAL A 107 -14.59 -14.43 -7.76
C VAL A 107 -14.40 -14.83 -9.22
N ASN A 108 -14.37 -16.14 -9.46
CA ASN A 108 -14.45 -16.72 -10.79
C ASN A 108 -15.69 -17.62 -10.87
N LEU A 109 -16.80 -17.04 -11.31
CA LEU A 109 -18.09 -17.74 -11.39
C LEU A 109 -18.70 -17.55 -12.79
N PRO A 110 -18.97 -18.64 -13.52
CA PRO A 110 -19.60 -18.57 -14.82
C PRO A 110 -20.97 -17.87 -14.77
N GLY A 111 -21.21 -16.94 -15.69
CA GLY A 111 -22.49 -16.23 -15.82
C GLY A 111 -22.73 -15.14 -14.76
N ILE A 112 -21.82 -14.93 -13.81
CA ILE A 112 -21.93 -13.88 -12.79
C ILE A 112 -21.13 -12.64 -13.22
N LYS A 113 -21.78 -11.49 -13.16
CA LYS A 113 -21.20 -10.18 -13.50
C LYS A 113 -20.66 -9.46 -12.26
N PRO A 114 -19.71 -8.52 -12.41
CA PRO A 114 -19.25 -7.68 -11.31
C PRO A 114 -20.40 -6.98 -10.56
N GLY A 115 -20.38 -7.06 -9.22
CA GLY A 115 -21.42 -6.46 -8.37
C GLY A 115 -22.75 -7.21 -8.32
N GLN A 116 -22.87 -8.37 -8.93
CA GLN A 116 -24.13 -9.13 -8.93
C GLN A 116 -24.36 -9.91 -7.63
N ILE A 117 -23.29 -10.37 -6.96
CA ILE A 117 -23.39 -11.11 -5.70
C ILE A 117 -23.17 -10.18 -4.51
N LYS A 118 -24.02 -10.32 -3.50
CA LYS A 118 -23.98 -9.63 -2.21
C LYS A 118 -23.48 -10.57 -1.13
N LEU A 119 -22.55 -10.12 -0.29
CA LEU A 119 -22.13 -10.84 0.91
C LEU A 119 -22.11 -9.90 2.12
N THR A 120 -22.42 -10.44 3.30
CA THR A 120 -22.09 -9.78 4.57
C THR A 120 -20.68 -10.15 5.00
N GLY A 121 -20.07 -9.34 5.86
CA GLY A 121 -18.75 -9.68 6.43
C GLY A 121 -18.77 -10.98 7.24
N ALA A 122 -19.88 -11.29 7.91
CA ALA A 122 -20.06 -12.56 8.63
C ALA A 122 -20.02 -13.76 7.67
N LEU A 123 -20.79 -13.72 6.56
CA LEU A 123 -20.76 -14.80 5.57
C LEU A 123 -19.41 -14.94 4.87
N LEU A 124 -18.73 -13.81 4.61
CA LEU A 124 -17.39 -13.84 4.06
C LEU A 124 -16.42 -14.57 5.01
N GLY A 125 -16.53 -14.34 6.32
CA GLY A 125 -15.79 -15.08 7.33
C GLY A 125 -16.10 -16.59 7.30
N GLU A 126 -17.37 -16.99 7.18
CA GLU A 126 -17.77 -18.41 7.09
C GLU A 126 -17.22 -19.10 5.84
N ILE A 127 -17.16 -18.39 4.70
CA ILE A 127 -16.55 -18.90 3.47
C ILE A 127 -15.04 -19.13 3.68
N PHE A 128 -14.32 -18.14 4.22
CA PHE A 128 -12.87 -18.25 4.44
C PHE A 128 -12.48 -19.20 5.56
N MET A 129 -13.42 -19.55 6.44
CA MET A 129 -13.27 -20.66 7.42
C MET A 129 -13.55 -22.05 6.82
N GLY A 130 -14.07 -22.13 5.58
CA GLY A 130 -14.48 -23.40 4.96
C GLY A 130 -15.80 -23.97 5.51
N ASN A 131 -16.58 -23.19 6.26
CA ASN A 131 -17.91 -23.58 6.77
C ASN A 131 -19.01 -23.46 5.70
N ILE A 132 -18.79 -22.60 4.68
CA ILE A 132 -19.61 -22.52 3.47
C ILE A 132 -18.74 -23.01 2.31
N ARG A 133 -19.15 -24.13 1.69
CA ARG A 133 -18.34 -24.87 0.73
C ARG A 133 -18.88 -24.84 -0.70
N LYS A 134 -20.09 -24.31 -0.92
CA LYS A 134 -20.71 -24.21 -2.24
C LYS A 134 -21.35 -22.85 -2.43
N TRP A 135 -21.33 -22.35 -3.67
CA TRP A 135 -21.93 -21.05 -3.98
C TRP A 135 -23.43 -20.99 -3.85
N ASN A 136 -24.13 -22.11 -4.06
CA ASN A 136 -25.58 -22.22 -3.88
C ASN A 136 -25.99 -22.56 -2.42
N ASP A 137 -25.12 -22.39 -1.45
CA ASP A 137 -25.47 -22.51 -0.01
C ASP A 137 -26.66 -21.59 0.31
N PRO A 138 -27.68 -22.09 1.05
CA PRO A 138 -28.88 -21.31 1.35
C PRO A 138 -28.62 -19.96 2.00
N ARG A 139 -27.54 -19.82 2.76
CA ARG A 139 -27.14 -18.56 3.40
C ARG A 139 -26.68 -17.51 2.38
N ILE A 140 -25.99 -17.93 1.31
CA ILE A 140 -25.62 -17.05 0.19
C ILE A 140 -26.86 -16.78 -0.68
N ALA A 141 -27.60 -17.82 -1.04
CA ALA A 141 -28.78 -17.73 -1.90
C ALA A 141 -29.87 -16.81 -1.29
N GLY A 142 -30.07 -16.86 0.02
CA GLY A 142 -31.04 -16.02 0.73
C GLY A 142 -30.78 -14.52 0.59
N LEU A 143 -29.50 -14.09 0.50
CA LEU A 143 -29.11 -12.71 0.23
C LEU A 143 -29.19 -12.32 -1.27
N ASN A 144 -29.20 -13.32 -2.15
CA ASN A 144 -29.03 -13.13 -3.60
C ASN A 144 -30.24 -13.65 -4.37
N ARG A 145 -31.45 -13.37 -3.86
CA ARG A 145 -32.71 -13.75 -4.54
C ARG A 145 -32.73 -13.23 -5.96
N GLY A 146 -33.05 -14.11 -6.92
CA GLY A 146 -33.05 -13.79 -8.36
C GLY A 146 -31.69 -13.96 -9.08
N VAL A 147 -30.61 -14.26 -8.34
CA VAL A 147 -29.32 -14.62 -8.93
C VAL A 147 -29.21 -16.15 -8.99
N LYS A 148 -28.99 -16.68 -10.20
CA LYS A 148 -28.77 -18.13 -10.39
C LYS A 148 -27.34 -18.49 -9.95
N LEU A 149 -27.19 -18.85 -8.69
CA LEU A 149 -25.89 -19.27 -8.14
C LEU A 149 -25.57 -20.70 -8.59
N PRO A 150 -24.36 -20.95 -9.15
CA PRO A 150 -23.99 -22.28 -9.60
C PRO A 150 -23.73 -23.23 -8.40
N PRO A 151 -24.00 -24.53 -8.50
CA PRO A 151 -23.72 -25.51 -7.45
C PRO A 151 -22.22 -25.89 -7.37
N LEU A 152 -21.35 -24.94 -7.66
CA LEU A 152 -19.91 -25.14 -7.67
C LEU A 152 -19.34 -25.12 -6.25
N PRO A 153 -18.30 -25.93 -5.99
CA PRO A 153 -17.53 -25.81 -4.75
C PRO A 153 -16.81 -24.47 -4.70
N ILE A 154 -16.61 -23.95 -3.49
CA ILE A 154 -15.86 -22.72 -3.26
C ILE A 154 -14.40 -23.10 -2.99
N THR A 155 -13.47 -22.57 -3.82
CA THR A 155 -12.04 -22.62 -3.56
C THR A 155 -11.59 -21.26 -3.05
N VAL A 156 -11.15 -21.19 -1.80
CA VAL A 156 -10.58 -19.98 -1.21
C VAL A 156 -9.17 -19.74 -1.76
N VAL A 157 -8.88 -18.52 -2.17
CA VAL A 157 -7.53 -18.07 -2.55
C VAL A 157 -7.09 -16.97 -1.61
N HIS A 158 -6.00 -17.21 -0.88
CA HIS A 158 -5.47 -16.28 0.10
C HIS A 158 -4.01 -15.91 -0.20
N ARG A 159 -3.42 -14.99 0.56
CA ARG A 159 -2.01 -14.63 0.41
C ARG A 159 -1.11 -15.66 1.06
N SER A 160 0.00 -15.95 0.41
CA SER A 160 1.07 -16.85 0.92
C SER A 160 2.27 -16.10 1.51
N ASP A 161 2.32 -14.78 1.36
CA ASP A 161 3.36 -13.89 1.89
C ASP A 161 2.83 -13.05 3.06
N GLY A 162 3.72 -12.42 3.82
CA GLY A 162 3.35 -11.41 4.82
C GLY A 162 2.74 -10.19 4.15
N SER A 163 1.41 -10.02 4.27
CA SER A 163 0.62 -9.13 3.44
C SER A 163 -0.19 -8.12 4.24
N GLY A 164 0.02 -6.82 3.96
CA GLY A 164 -0.84 -5.77 4.50
C GLY A 164 -2.28 -5.87 4.00
N THR A 165 -2.49 -6.31 2.76
CA THR A 165 -3.83 -6.61 2.22
C THR A 165 -4.52 -7.70 3.06
N SER A 166 -3.77 -8.76 3.44
CA SER A 166 -4.27 -9.80 4.35
C SER A 166 -4.54 -9.24 5.75
N PHE A 167 -3.66 -8.36 6.26
CA PHE A 167 -3.90 -7.72 7.55
C PHE A 167 -5.22 -6.95 7.57
N LEU A 168 -5.50 -6.15 6.56
CA LEU A 168 -6.77 -5.42 6.45
C LEU A 168 -7.95 -6.38 6.33
N PHE A 169 -7.83 -7.40 5.49
CA PHE A 169 -8.88 -8.40 5.27
C PHE A 169 -9.17 -9.23 6.52
N THR A 170 -8.15 -9.81 7.15
CA THR A 170 -8.29 -10.63 8.35
C THR A 170 -8.78 -9.82 9.55
N SER A 171 -8.36 -8.55 9.67
CA SER A 171 -8.87 -7.63 10.68
C SER A 171 -10.36 -7.36 10.47
N TYR A 172 -10.81 -7.13 9.23
CA TYR A 172 -12.22 -6.98 8.92
C TYR A 172 -13.02 -8.25 9.24
N LEU A 173 -12.53 -9.44 8.86
CA LEU A 173 -13.19 -10.70 9.20
C LEU A 173 -13.31 -10.89 10.72
N ALA A 174 -12.28 -10.55 11.48
CA ALA A 174 -12.31 -10.62 12.94
C ALA A 174 -13.35 -9.65 13.56
N MET A 175 -13.57 -8.48 12.96
CA MET A 175 -14.62 -7.55 13.38
C MET A 175 -16.04 -8.08 13.09
N LYS A 176 -16.20 -8.88 12.03
CA LYS A 176 -17.52 -9.31 11.54
C LYS A 176 -17.89 -10.75 11.90
N ASN A 177 -16.93 -11.58 12.31
CA ASN A 177 -17.13 -12.98 12.62
C ASN A 177 -16.37 -13.36 13.89
N ARG A 178 -17.13 -13.63 14.99
CA ARG A 178 -16.54 -13.97 16.29
C ARG A 178 -15.71 -15.25 16.24
N THR A 179 -16.14 -16.25 15.46
CA THR A 179 -15.41 -17.52 15.33
C THR A 179 -14.08 -17.29 14.61
N TRP A 180 -14.06 -16.45 13.56
CA TRP A 180 -12.82 -16.03 12.94
C TRP A 180 -11.90 -15.33 13.95
N ALA A 181 -12.41 -14.36 14.70
CA ALA A 181 -11.63 -13.60 15.69
C ALA A 181 -10.96 -14.51 16.73
N THR A 182 -11.63 -15.57 17.18
CA THR A 182 -11.12 -16.48 18.21
C THR A 182 -10.23 -17.60 17.67
N LYS A 183 -10.50 -18.12 16.47
CA LYS A 183 -9.78 -19.28 15.91
C LYS A 183 -8.61 -18.89 14.97
N VAL A 184 -8.74 -17.79 14.24
CA VAL A 184 -7.77 -17.37 13.22
C VAL A 184 -7.11 -16.04 13.59
N GLY A 185 -7.90 -15.06 14.03
CA GLY A 185 -7.43 -13.74 14.43
C GLY A 185 -7.19 -12.81 13.26
N ALA A 186 -6.36 -11.75 13.51
CA ALA A 186 -6.04 -10.69 12.58
C ALA A 186 -4.52 -10.48 12.51
N SER A 187 -3.94 -10.74 11.34
CA SER A 187 -2.50 -10.55 11.08
C SER A 187 -2.22 -10.40 9.58
N ASP A 188 -1.01 -9.98 9.25
CA ASP A 188 -0.48 -10.01 7.89
C ASP A 188 -0.10 -11.42 7.41
N ALA A 189 -0.01 -12.37 8.33
CA ALA A 189 0.09 -13.80 8.07
C ALA A 189 -0.69 -14.55 9.16
N VAL A 190 -1.63 -15.37 8.76
CA VAL A 190 -2.45 -16.22 9.64
C VAL A 190 -2.37 -17.68 9.18
N SER A 191 -2.73 -18.62 10.06
CA SER A 191 -2.97 -20.01 9.66
C SER A 191 -4.32 -20.09 8.97
N TRP A 192 -4.32 -20.12 7.65
CA TRP A 192 -5.55 -20.16 6.86
C TRP A 192 -6.27 -21.50 7.05
N PRO A 193 -7.55 -21.51 7.40
CA PRO A 193 -8.29 -22.76 7.65
C PRO A 193 -8.47 -23.61 6.38
N THR A 194 -8.48 -22.98 5.21
CA THR A 194 -8.70 -23.65 3.92
C THR A 194 -8.16 -22.78 2.79
N GLY A 195 -8.00 -23.35 1.61
CA GLY A 195 -7.65 -22.63 0.39
C GLY A 195 -6.25 -22.85 -0.10
N ILE A 196 -5.87 -22.07 -1.11
CA ILE A 196 -4.56 -22.08 -1.75
C ILE A 196 -3.92 -20.70 -1.64
N GLY A 197 -2.59 -20.65 -1.54
CA GLY A 197 -1.83 -19.42 -1.34
C GLY A 197 -1.29 -18.83 -2.62
N GLY A 198 -1.63 -17.56 -2.91
CA GLY A 198 -1.04 -16.75 -3.99
C GLY A 198 -0.06 -15.71 -3.46
N LYS A 199 1.11 -15.58 -4.07
CA LYS A 199 2.09 -14.55 -3.69
C LYS A 199 1.69 -13.20 -4.27
N GLY A 200 1.58 -12.18 -3.43
CA GLY A 200 1.18 -10.83 -3.84
C GLY A 200 -0.30 -10.72 -4.26
N ASN A 201 -0.74 -9.52 -4.60
CA ASN A 201 -2.06 -9.31 -5.22
C ASN A 201 -2.12 -9.97 -6.61
N ASP A 202 -1.00 -9.98 -7.34
CA ASP A 202 -0.89 -10.64 -8.66
C ASP A 202 -1.16 -12.13 -8.57
N GLY A 203 -0.51 -12.85 -7.65
CA GLY A 203 -0.68 -14.29 -7.47
C GLY A 203 -2.11 -14.67 -7.08
N VAL A 204 -2.75 -13.90 -6.18
CA VAL A 204 -4.17 -14.11 -5.85
C VAL A 204 -5.05 -13.86 -7.06
N SER A 205 -4.85 -12.77 -7.81
CA SER A 205 -5.60 -12.48 -9.04
C SER A 205 -5.47 -13.60 -10.07
N ALA A 206 -4.25 -14.11 -10.28
CA ALA A 206 -3.98 -15.18 -11.23
C ALA A 206 -4.68 -16.48 -10.83
N PHE A 207 -4.57 -16.90 -9.57
CA PHE A 207 -5.23 -18.13 -9.10
C PHE A 207 -6.76 -18.03 -9.16
N VAL A 208 -7.34 -16.89 -8.77
CA VAL A 208 -8.80 -16.67 -8.91
C VAL A 208 -9.22 -16.78 -10.38
N LYS A 209 -8.50 -16.12 -11.28
CA LYS A 209 -8.81 -16.15 -12.73
C LYS A 209 -8.75 -17.58 -13.31
N GLN A 210 -7.82 -18.41 -12.85
CA GLN A 210 -7.61 -19.78 -13.36
C GLN A 210 -8.50 -20.83 -12.69
N THR A 211 -9.05 -20.56 -11.51
CA THR A 211 -9.78 -21.56 -10.71
C THR A 211 -11.28 -21.25 -10.71
N MET A 212 -12.05 -22.03 -11.46
CA MET A 212 -13.51 -21.91 -11.45
C MET A 212 -14.08 -22.18 -10.06
N GLY A 213 -15.04 -21.37 -9.61
CA GLY A 213 -15.65 -21.48 -8.28
C GLY A 213 -14.83 -20.81 -7.18
N SER A 214 -13.70 -20.18 -7.50
CA SER A 214 -12.85 -19.56 -6.49
C SER A 214 -13.35 -18.20 -6.01
N ILE A 215 -12.90 -17.86 -4.80
CA ILE A 215 -12.99 -16.53 -4.18
C ILE A 215 -11.63 -16.16 -3.61
N GLY A 216 -11.19 -14.94 -3.87
CA GLY A 216 -9.98 -14.35 -3.26
C GLY A 216 -10.23 -12.90 -2.87
N TYR A 217 -9.19 -12.21 -2.43
CA TYR A 217 -9.22 -10.79 -2.11
C TYR A 217 -7.94 -10.11 -2.61
N VAL A 218 -8.10 -8.93 -3.20
CA VAL A 218 -6.99 -8.12 -3.74
C VAL A 218 -7.25 -6.64 -3.51
N GLU A 219 -6.24 -5.81 -3.70
CA GLU A 219 -6.43 -4.38 -3.84
C GLU A 219 -7.16 -4.07 -5.15
N TYR A 220 -8.01 -3.02 -5.15
CA TYR A 220 -8.98 -2.76 -6.21
C TYR A 220 -8.37 -2.51 -7.59
N ALA A 221 -7.20 -1.84 -7.70
CA ALA A 221 -6.54 -1.67 -8.99
C ALA A 221 -6.23 -3.01 -9.67
N TYR A 222 -5.86 -4.03 -8.89
CA TYR A 222 -5.65 -5.39 -9.43
C TYR A 222 -6.95 -6.03 -9.92
N ALA A 223 -8.06 -5.83 -9.20
CA ALA A 223 -9.37 -6.30 -9.66
C ALA A 223 -9.75 -5.67 -11.00
N LYS A 224 -9.53 -4.35 -11.13
CA LYS A 224 -9.80 -3.59 -12.38
C LYS A 224 -8.90 -4.03 -13.53
N GLN A 225 -7.58 -4.07 -13.32
CA GLN A 225 -6.60 -4.44 -14.34
C GLN A 225 -6.82 -5.86 -14.86
N ASN A 226 -7.21 -6.79 -13.99
CA ASN A 226 -7.51 -8.17 -14.35
C ASN A 226 -8.96 -8.40 -14.80
N ARG A 227 -9.81 -7.36 -14.83
CA ARG A 227 -11.26 -7.45 -15.15
C ARG A 227 -11.96 -8.50 -14.29
N ALA A 228 -11.56 -8.60 -13.00
CA ALA A 228 -12.10 -9.59 -12.09
C ALA A 228 -13.54 -9.26 -11.68
N THR A 229 -14.35 -10.29 -11.47
CA THR A 229 -15.71 -10.16 -10.95
C THR A 229 -15.64 -9.90 -9.45
N PHE A 230 -15.97 -8.67 -9.02
CA PHE A 230 -16.02 -8.29 -7.61
C PHE A 230 -17.43 -8.48 -7.03
N LEU A 231 -17.51 -8.56 -5.70
CA LEU A 231 -18.75 -8.68 -4.94
C LEU A 231 -19.17 -7.34 -4.33
N LEU A 232 -20.47 -7.21 -4.01
CA LEU A 232 -20.96 -6.17 -3.11
C LEU A 232 -20.79 -6.65 -1.66
N LEU A 233 -20.31 -5.76 -0.80
CA LEU A 233 -20.23 -6.03 0.63
C LEU A 233 -21.18 -5.14 1.43
N GLN A 234 -21.79 -5.74 2.45
CA GLN A 234 -22.58 -4.99 3.41
C GLN A 234 -21.66 -4.14 4.30
N ASN A 235 -21.89 -2.84 4.32
CA ASN A 235 -21.17 -1.91 5.17
C ASN A 235 -21.81 -1.77 6.56
N LYS A 236 -21.20 -0.95 7.44
CA LYS A 236 -21.68 -0.70 8.80
C LYS A 236 -23.08 -0.10 8.86
N ALA A 237 -23.49 0.65 7.83
CA ALA A 237 -24.83 1.21 7.69
C ALA A 237 -25.88 0.19 7.17
N GLY A 238 -25.49 -1.08 6.96
CA GLY A 238 -26.38 -2.12 6.43
C GLY A 238 -26.57 -2.08 4.91
N GLN A 239 -25.92 -1.16 4.21
CA GLN A 239 -26.03 -1.02 2.75
C GLN A 239 -25.05 -1.97 2.04
N PHE A 240 -25.51 -2.59 0.93
CA PHE A 240 -24.62 -3.33 0.04
C PHE A 240 -23.97 -2.35 -0.94
N VAL A 241 -22.66 -2.17 -0.82
CA VAL A 241 -21.89 -1.20 -1.61
C VAL A 241 -20.93 -1.90 -2.56
N ALA A 242 -20.68 -1.28 -3.70
CA ALA A 242 -19.66 -1.71 -4.65
C ALA A 242 -18.29 -1.11 -4.30
N PRO A 243 -17.18 -1.78 -4.63
CA PRO A 243 -15.87 -1.16 -4.55
C PRO A 243 -15.75 -0.07 -5.62
N ALA A 244 -15.43 1.13 -5.17
CA ALA A 244 -15.19 2.29 -6.03
C ALA A 244 -14.37 3.34 -5.27
N ALA A 245 -13.56 4.14 -5.96
CA ALA A 245 -12.74 5.19 -5.34
C ALA A 245 -13.57 6.14 -4.46
N GLY A 246 -14.79 6.53 -4.91
CA GLY A 246 -15.70 7.36 -4.11
C GLY A 246 -16.16 6.69 -2.81
N ASN A 247 -16.31 5.36 -2.78
CA ASN A 247 -16.71 4.62 -1.60
C ASN A 247 -15.53 4.37 -0.64
N PHE A 248 -14.31 4.30 -1.15
CA PHE A 248 -13.08 4.31 -0.34
C PHE A 248 -12.86 5.69 0.28
N ALA A 249 -13.07 6.76 -0.50
CA ALA A 249 -13.03 8.14 0.00
C ALA A 249 -14.09 8.38 1.09
N ALA A 250 -15.31 7.86 0.92
CA ALA A 250 -16.36 7.95 1.94
C ALA A 250 -15.96 7.25 3.26
N ALA A 251 -15.28 6.10 3.20
CA ALA A 251 -14.75 5.44 4.39
C ALA A 251 -13.61 6.24 5.05
N ALA A 252 -12.84 7.00 4.28
CA ALA A 252 -11.74 7.80 4.78
C ALA A 252 -12.15 9.20 5.28
N ALA A 253 -13.38 9.66 5.00
CA ALA A 253 -13.82 11.02 5.25
C ALA A 253 -13.77 11.42 6.74
N GLY A 254 -14.00 10.46 7.66
CA GLY A 254 -13.94 10.69 9.11
C GLY A 254 -12.57 10.42 9.75
N ALA A 255 -11.53 10.19 8.96
CA ALA A 255 -10.23 9.78 9.44
C ALA A 255 -9.50 10.91 10.20
N GLN A 256 -9.19 10.68 11.48
CA GLN A 256 -8.56 11.68 12.36
C GLN A 256 -7.04 11.50 12.43
N TRP A 257 -6.35 11.72 11.31
CA TRP A 257 -4.90 11.55 11.20
C TRP A 257 -4.10 12.35 12.23
N ALA A 258 -4.53 13.56 12.56
CA ALA A 258 -3.86 14.41 13.54
C ALA A 258 -3.89 13.82 14.97
N LYS A 259 -4.84 12.94 15.25
CA LYS A 259 -4.99 12.24 16.54
C LYS A 259 -4.46 10.81 16.53
N ALA A 260 -3.76 10.39 15.47
CA ALA A 260 -3.24 9.04 15.29
C ALA A 260 -1.75 8.95 15.68
N PRO A 261 -1.38 8.50 16.89
CA PRO A 261 0.02 8.39 17.30
C PRO A 261 0.81 7.49 16.35
N GLY A 262 1.97 7.95 15.89
CA GLY A 262 2.78 7.24 14.90
C GLY A 262 2.07 7.07 13.54
N ASN A 263 1.05 7.88 13.23
CA ASN A 263 0.18 7.71 12.06
C ASN A 263 -0.53 6.34 12.00
N TYR A 264 -0.69 5.64 13.14
CA TYR A 264 -1.39 4.36 13.20
C TYR A 264 -2.89 4.58 13.06
N LEU A 265 -3.45 4.34 11.89
CA LEU A 265 -4.87 4.50 11.62
C LEU A 265 -5.38 3.39 10.71
N LEU A 266 -6.53 2.80 11.06
CA LEU A 266 -7.24 1.81 10.26
C LEU A 266 -8.57 2.39 9.80
N LEU A 267 -8.91 2.19 8.52
CA LEU A 267 -10.13 2.71 7.88
C LEU A 267 -11.18 1.60 7.67
N LEU A 268 -11.10 0.53 8.49
CA LEU A 268 -12.01 -0.62 8.40
C LEU A 268 -13.38 -0.29 9.01
N ASP A 269 -14.43 -0.77 8.36
CA ASP A 269 -15.83 -0.72 8.82
C ASP A 269 -16.27 0.66 9.30
N GLN A 270 -15.88 1.70 8.57
CA GLN A 270 -16.22 3.07 8.91
C GLN A 270 -17.70 3.37 8.71
N PRO A 271 -18.28 4.32 9.48
CA PRO A 271 -19.67 4.74 9.30
C PRO A 271 -19.86 5.44 7.95
N GLY A 272 -21.12 5.43 7.45
CA GLY A 272 -21.50 6.09 6.22
C GLY A 272 -22.18 5.13 5.23
N ALA A 273 -23.28 5.60 4.62
CA ALA A 273 -24.09 4.76 3.71
C ALA A 273 -23.31 4.28 2.47
N LYS A 274 -22.29 5.00 2.04
CA LYS A 274 -21.46 4.67 0.88
C LYS A 274 -20.08 4.12 1.26
N ALA A 275 -19.72 4.09 2.56
CA ALA A 275 -18.39 3.66 3.00
C ALA A 275 -18.11 2.19 2.62
N TRP A 276 -17.00 1.96 1.89
CA TRP A 276 -16.52 0.61 1.61
C TRP A 276 -15.92 0.00 2.88
N PRO A 277 -16.32 -1.21 3.28
CA PRO A 277 -15.97 -1.73 4.62
C PRO A 277 -14.51 -2.15 4.78
N ILE A 278 -13.78 -2.44 3.70
CA ILE A 278 -12.38 -2.88 3.77
C ILE A 278 -11.49 -1.84 3.08
N THR A 279 -11.48 -0.63 3.62
CA THR A 279 -10.60 0.46 3.15
C THR A 279 -9.34 0.50 4.00
N GLY A 280 -8.21 0.79 3.38
CA GLY A 280 -6.92 0.91 4.04
C GLY A 280 -6.03 1.98 3.42
N ALA A 281 -4.92 2.25 4.08
CA ALA A 281 -3.85 3.10 3.57
C ALA A 281 -2.54 2.33 3.49
N THR A 282 -1.68 2.70 2.56
CA THR A 282 -0.29 2.26 2.56
C THR A 282 0.58 3.26 3.29
N PHE A 283 1.47 2.75 4.12
CA PHE A 283 2.43 3.53 4.90
C PHE A 283 3.85 3.28 4.38
N VAL A 284 4.62 4.34 4.28
CA VAL A 284 6.07 4.28 4.04
C VAL A 284 6.79 4.31 5.38
N LEU A 285 7.79 3.47 5.51
CA LEU A 285 8.65 3.32 6.67
C LEU A 285 10.04 3.83 6.32
N VAL A 286 10.57 4.78 7.10
CA VAL A 286 11.93 5.32 6.95
C VAL A 286 12.62 5.38 8.30
N TYR A 287 13.95 5.41 8.35
CA TYR A 287 14.67 5.65 9.58
C TYR A 287 14.47 7.08 10.09
N ARG A 288 14.29 7.26 11.38
CA ARG A 288 14.29 8.58 12.03
C ARG A 288 15.67 9.24 11.90
N ASN A 289 16.71 8.45 12.14
CA ASN A 289 18.10 8.89 12.03
C ASN A 289 18.70 8.30 10.74
N GLN A 290 18.80 9.12 9.72
CA GLN A 290 19.34 8.75 8.43
C GLN A 290 20.88 8.73 8.50
N VAL A 291 21.49 7.63 8.06
CA VAL A 291 22.95 7.51 7.93
C VAL A 291 23.44 8.39 6.80
N ASN A 292 22.72 8.41 5.67
CA ASN A 292 23.00 9.25 4.52
C ASN A 292 21.88 10.30 4.34
N ALA A 293 22.21 11.56 4.58
CA ALA A 293 21.27 12.67 4.47
C ALA A 293 20.71 12.83 3.04
N ALA A 294 21.53 12.62 2.02
CA ALA A 294 21.12 12.75 0.61
C ALA A 294 20.10 11.69 0.22
N THR A 295 20.32 10.42 0.63
CA THR A 295 19.38 9.31 0.38
C THR A 295 18.05 9.56 1.09
N GLY A 296 18.07 9.90 2.38
CA GLY A 296 16.86 10.21 3.13
C GLY A 296 16.08 11.39 2.54
N ALA A 297 16.79 12.44 2.11
CA ALA A 297 16.20 13.58 1.42
C ALA A 297 15.56 13.18 0.08
N SER A 298 16.20 12.30 -0.69
CA SER A 298 15.68 11.83 -2.00
C SER A 298 14.37 11.07 -1.82
N VAL A 299 14.27 10.17 -0.84
CA VAL A 299 13.03 9.45 -0.52
C VAL A 299 11.91 10.42 -0.15
N LEU A 300 12.16 11.37 0.75
CA LEU A 300 11.12 12.33 1.16
C LEU A 300 10.73 13.29 0.02
N LYS A 301 11.67 13.69 -0.85
CA LYS A 301 11.37 14.51 -2.04
C LYS A 301 10.51 13.74 -3.05
N PHE A 302 10.73 12.45 -3.24
CA PHE A 302 9.88 11.62 -4.09
C PHE A 302 8.44 11.60 -3.59
N PHE A 303 8.21 11.34 -2.30
CA PHE A 303 6.85 11.34 -1.73
C PHE A 303 6.25 12.75 -1.62
N ASP A 304 7.05 13.80 -1.46
CA ASP A 304 6.58 15.18 -1.55
C ASP A 304 6.10 15.53 -2.96
N TRP A 305 6.85 15.12 -3.98
CA TRP A 305 6.43 15.23 -5.37
C TRP A 305 5.15 14.43 -5.63
N ALA A 306 5.05 13.20 -5.13
CA ALA A 306 3.84 12.38 -5.25
C ALA A 306 2.63 13.07 -4.59
N TYR A 307 2.80 13.75 -3.47
CA TYR A 307 1.74 14.53 -2.82
C TYR A 307 1.35 15.80 -3.59
N LYS A 308 2.24 16.37 -4.40
CA LYS A 308 1.98 17.58 -5.21
C LYS A 308 1.41 17.25 -6.58
N ALA A 309 1.98 16.26 -7.25
CA ALA A 309 1.73 15.97 -8.67
C ALA A 309 1.13 14.56 -8.93
N GLY A 310 1.14 13.68 -7.92
CA GLY A 310 0.76 12.27 -8.10
C GLY A 310 -0.73 11.97 -7.97
N ASP A 311 -1.58 12.93 -7.59
CA ASP A 311 -3.01 12.69 -7.32
C ASP A 311 -3.77 12.24 -8.57
N ALA A 312 -3.51 12.84 -9.72
CA ALA A 312 -4.16 12.46 -10.97
C ALA A 312 -3.88 10.98 -11.33
N SER A 313 -2.63 10.54 -11.20
CA SER A 313 -2.25 9.14 -11.43
C SER A 313 -2.91 8.20 -10.41
N ALA A 314 -3.03 8.61 -9.15
CA ALA A 314 -3.72 7.83 -8.13
C ALA A 314 -5.21 7.65 -8.49
N MET A 315 -5.90 8.74 -8.84
CA MET A 315 -7.31 8.69 -9.24
C MET A 315 -7.54 7.87 -10.51
N GLN A 316 -6.65 7.95 -11.50
CA GLN A 316 -6.71 7.13 -12.72
C GLN A 316 -6.64 5.61 -12.44
N LEU A 317 -5.96 5.23 -11.37
CA LEU A 317 -5.83 3.84 -10.92
C LEU A 317 -6.81 3.47 -9.80
N ASP A 318 -7.85 4.30 -9.58
CA ASP A 318 -8.90 4.10 -8.58
C ASP A 318 -8.40 4.13 -7.12
N TYR A 319 -7.20 4.68 -6.86
CA TYR A 319 -6.75 5.01 -5.51
C TYR A 319 -7.32 6.34 -5.04
N VAL A 320 -7.33 6.53 -3.73
CA VAL A 320 -7.76 7.78 -3.08
C VAL A 320 -6.54 8.52 -2.56
N PRO A 321 -6.22 9.71 -3.12
CA PRO A 321 -5.17 10.57 -2.57
C PRO A 321 -5.47 11.00 -1.13
N LEU A 322 -4.42 11.29 -0.38
CA LEU A 322 -4.58 11.88 0.95
C LEU A 322 -5.15 13.31 0.84
N PRO A 323 -6.01 13.73 1.77
CA PRO A 323 -6.47 15.13 1.83
C PRO A 323 -5.30 16.10 2.05
N ALA A 324 -5.40 17.31 1.50
CA ALA A 324 -4.37 18.34 1.61
C ALA A 324 -3.92 18.65 3.06
N PRO A 325 -4.81 18.71 4.07
CA PRO A 325 -4.40 18.88 5.47
C PRO A 325 -3.54 17.72 5.99
N VAL A 326 -3.81 16.49 5.55
CA VAL A 326 -3.02 15.30 5.95
C VAL A 326 -1.62 15.36 5.31
N LYS A 327 -1.52 15.72 4.03
CA LYS A 327 -0.23 15.92 3.35
C LYS A 327 0.61 17.00 4.05
N ALA A 328 -0.02 18.11 4.44
CA ALA A 328 0.64 19.19 5.18
C ALA A 328 1.11 18.72 6.57
N LEU A 329 0.29 17.96 7.29
CA LEU A 329 0.64 17.36 8.58
C LEU A 329 1.87 16.46 8.45
N VAL A 330 1.88 15.57 7.46
CA VAL A 330 2.99 14.63 7.22
C VAL A 330 4.29 15.39 6.91
N ARG A 331 4.26 16.45 6.08
CA ARG A 331 5.44 17.29 5.83
C ARG A 331 6.01 17.92 7.09
N LYS A 332 5.16 18.43 7.99
CA LYS A 332 5.61 18.93 9.31
C LYS A 332 6.25 17.83 10.14
N GLN A 333 5.68 16.64 10.13
CA GLN A 333 6.21 15.50 10.85
C GLN A 333 7.55 15.03 10.28
N TRP A 334 7.80 15.08 8.95
CA TRP A 334 9.08 14.77 8.35
C TRP A 334 10.20 15.67 8.89
N ILE A 335 9.95 16.99 8.94
CA ILE A 335 10.92 17.97 9.48
C ILE A 335 11.25 17.65 10.94
N ALA A 336 10.27 17.30 11.75
CA ALA A 336 10.44 17.00 13.16
C ALA A 336 11.13 15.65 13.41
N SER A 337 10.81 14.64 12.59
CA SER A 337 11.08 13.23 12.90
C SER A 337 12.19 12.56 12.09
N VAL A 338 12.54 13.08 10.90
CA VAL A 338 13.54 12.45 10.01
C VAL A 338 14.78 13.35 9.90
N LYS A 339 15.88 12.92 10.49
CA LYS A 339 17.09 13.73 10.65
C LYS A 339 18.35 12.97 10.24
N ALA A 340 19.40 13.70 9.91
CA ALA A 340 20.76 13.21 9.79
C ALA A 340 21.69 14.15 10.56
N GLY A 341 22.52 13.62 11.45
CA GLY A 341 23.37 14.44 12.33
C GLY A 341 22.58 15.49 13.14
N GLY A 342 21.35 15.15 13.57
CA GLY A 342 20.48 16.06 14.32
C GLY A 342 19.72 17.10 13.48
N LYS A 343 20.05 17.28 12.19
CA LYS A 343 19.42 18.24 11.28
C LYS A 343 18.32 17.57 10.44
N PRO A 344 17.17 18.22 10.16
CA PRO A 344 16.16 17.70 9.26
C PRO A 344 16.75 17.40 7.87
N VAL A 345 16.39 16.24 7.28
CA VAL A 345 16.80 15.89 5.90
C VAL A 345 15.84 16.43 4.85
N TYR A 346 14.65 16.85 5.26
CA TYR A 346 13.63 17.46 4.40
C TYR A 346 13.42 18.91 4.77
N VAL A 347 13.43 19.77 3.75
CA VAL A 347 13.08 21.20 3.86
C VAL A 347 11.91 21.44 2.89
N ALA A 348 10.79 21.92 3.41
CA ALA A 348 9.66 22.32 2.58
C ALA A 348 10.07 23.49 1.66
N ARG A 349 9.86 23.35 0.35
CA ARG A 349 10.04 24.40 -0.65
C ARG A 349 8.69 24.79 -1.22
#